data_e1c591c1c44d9704e7b34e7baf611407
#
_entry.id   e1c591c1c44d9704e7b34e7baf611407
#
_cell.length_a   1.000
_cell.length_b   1.000
_cell.length_c   1.000
_cell.angle_alpha   90.00
_cell.angle_beta   90.00
_cell.angle_gamma   90.00
#
_symmetry.space_group_name_H-M   'P 1'
#
loop_
_entity.id
_entity.type
_entity.pdbx_description
1 polymer ?
#
loop_
_entity_poly.entity_id
_entity_poly.type
_entity_poly.pdbx_seq_one_letter_code
_entity_poly.pdbx_strand_id
1 'polypeptide(L)'
;MYIVDVKGDHSVLTAEYAAIPAEMKSVAAYFGKEYLRQLPAEIFYENLAEVRQHTSDRAVIRAHHFFTENLRAQEISQALKEKDVERFLKLFSLSGRSSFVFLQNIYPSFSPLSQPASVALMAAEHLLGGRGACRIHGGGFGGTIQVFVPNDMAQQFCTEMEKITGEHSCHLLSIRPCGGIELMQNQQ
;
A
#
# COMPACT_ATOMS: atom_id res chain seq x y z
N MET A 1 -12.47 -8.10 -6.74
CA MET A 1 -11.64 -7.24 -5.87
C MET A 1 -12.57 -6.42 -4.99
N TYR A 2 -12.25 -6.27 -3.70
CA TYR A 2 -12.98 -5.42 -2.77
C TYR A 2 -12.11 -4.27 -2.29
N ILE A 3 -12.73 -3.12 -2.04
CA ILE A 3 -12.22 -2.07 -1.17
C ILE A 3 -13.06 -2.13 0.11
N VAL A 4 -12.40 -2.22 1.26
CA VAL A 4 -13.05 -2.20 2.56
C VAL A 4 -12.73 -0.88 3.24
N ASP A 5 -13.76 -0.08 3.53
CA ASP A 5 -13.65 1.17 4.28
C ASP A 5 -13.51 0.83 5.78
N VAL A 6 -12.41 1.21 6.39
CA VAL A 6 -12.13 0.94 7.80
C VAL A 6 -12.65 2.02 8.74
N LYS A 7 -13.36 3.01 8.22
CA LYS A 7 -13.96 4.13 8.98
C LYS A 7 -12.96 4.93 9.80
N GLY A 8 -11.70 4.99 9.37
CA GLY A 8 -10.65 5.79 10.01
C GLY A 8 -10.84 7.28 9.80
N ASP A 9 -10.46 8.09 10.79
CA ASP A 9 -10.48 9.55 10.67
C ASP A 9 -9.28 10.06 9.88
N HIS A 10 -9.54 10.80 8.80
CA HIS A 10 -8.52 11.40 7.92
C HIS A 10 -8.21 12.87 8.22
N SER A 11 -8.95 13.50 9.13
CA SER A 11 -8.94 14.97 9.33
C SER A 11 -7.58 15.53 9.77
N VAL A 12 -6.73 14.72 10.41
CA VAL A 12 -5.45 15.15 11.01
C VAL A 12 -4.23 14.46 10.39
N LEU A 13 -4.37 13.80 9.23
CA LEU A 13 -3.32 12.96 8.64
C LEU A 13 -2.35 13.69 7.70
N THR A 14 -2.55 14.99 7.43
CA THR A 14 -1.73 15.75 6.48
C THR A 14 -0.23 15.68 6.80
N ALA A 15 0.14 15.76 8.08
CA ALA A 15 1.54 15.69 8.50
C ALA A 15 2.15 14.31 8.25
N GLU A 16 1.39 13.23 8.48
CA GLU A 16 1.84 11.85 8.21
C GLU A 16 2.06 11.61 6.71
N TYR A 17 1.14 12.08 5.87
CA TYR A 17 1.31 12.01 4.42
C TYR A 17 2.51 12.81 3.94
N ALA A 18 2.72 14.02 4.46
CA ALA A 18 3.85 14.87 4.10
C ALA A 18 5.20 14.29 4.56
N ALA A 19 5.23 13.59 5.69
CA ALA A 19 6.45 12.99 6.23
C ALA A 19 7.04 11.91 5.32
N ILE A 20 6.23 11.15 4.59
CA ILE A 20 6.71 10.09 3.70
C ILE A 20 7.65 10.65 2.62
N PRO A 21 7.20 11.55 1.72
CA PRO A 21 8.09 12.10 0.70
C PRO A 21 9.22 12.95 1.28
N ALA A 22 9.00 13.64 2.41
CA ALA A 22 10.04 14.45 3.05
C ALA A 22 11.22 13.59 3.53
N GLU A 23 10.94 12.46 4.18
CA GLU A 23 11.96 11.54 4.64
C GLU A 23 12.66 10.82 3.48
N MET A 24 11.95 10.41 2.43
CA MET A 24 12.57 9.87 1.22
C MET A 24 13.49 10.89 0.53
N LYS A 25 13.10 12.16 0.50
CA LYS A 25 13.93 13.26 -0.03
C LYS A 25 15.16 13.52 0.83
N SER A 26 15.07 13.39 2.15
CA SER A 26 16.24 13.56 3.02
C SER A 26 17.33 12.52 2.72
N VAL A 27 16.94 11.28 2.43
CA VAL A 27 17.89 10.24 1.98
C VAL A 27 18.47 10.57 0.61
N ALA A 28 17.67 11.02 -0.35
CA ALA A 28 18.16 11.42 -1.66
C ALA A 28 19.15 12.60 -1.57
N ALA A 29 18.84 13.59 -0.73
CA ALA A 29 19.67 14.79 -0.51
C ALA A 29 21.05 14.45 0.07
N TYR A 30 21.17 13.43 0.94
CA TYR A 30 22.48 12.95 1.41
C TYR A 30 23.42 12.58 0.25
N PHE A 31 22.89 12.07 -0.84
CA PHE A 31 23.62 11.74 -2.07
C PHE A 31 23.66 12.89 -3.11
N GLY A 32 23.24 14.09 -2.74
CA GLY A 32 23.15 15.23 -3.66
C GLY A 32 22.09 15.06 -4.74
N LYS A 33 21.03 14.29 -4.47
CA LYS A 33 19.90 14.03 -5.37
C LYS A 33 18.62 14.66 -4.86
N GLU A 34 17.71 14.99 -5.77
CA GLU A 34 16.40 15.53 -5.41
C GLU A 34 15.40 14.42 -5.05
N TYR A 35 15.50 13.26 -5.73
CA TYR A 35 14.61 12.12 -5.56
C TYR A 35 15.38 10.80 -5.53
N LEU A 36 14.88 9.81 -4.80
CA LEU A 36 15.46 8.47 -4.72
C LEU A 36 15.58 7.76 -6.09
N ARG A 37 14.71 8.08 -7.04
CA ARG A 37 14.76 7.51 -8.40
C ARG A 37 16.05 7.87 -9.16
N GLN A 38 16.74 8.94 -8.76
CA GLN A 38 18.01 9.38 -9.36
C GLN A 38 19.21 8.64 -8.75
N LEU A 39 18.99 7.79 -7.75
CA LEU A 39 20.01 7.04 -7.02
C LEU A 39 19.89 5.55 -7.35
N PRO A 40 20.98 4.87 -7.77
CA PRO A 40 21.03 3.42 -7.82
C PRO A 40 20.83 2.81 -6.43
N ALA A 41 20.03 1.75 -6.34
CA ALA A 41 19.73 1.11 -5.05
C ALA A 41 21.00 0.57 -4.37
N GLU A 42 21.94 0.06 -5.14
CA GLU A 42 23.23 -0.47 -4.68
C GLU A 42 24.01 0.57 -3.87
N ILE A 43 24.09 1.80 -4.38
CA ILE A 43 24.77 2.92 -3.72
C ILE A 43 24.13 3.24 -2.37
N PHE A 44 22.79 3.18 -2.29
CA PHE A 44 22.08 3.37 -1.02
C PHE A 44 22.44 2.27 -0.01
N TYR A 45 22.44 1.00 -0.41
CA TYR A 45 22.71 -0.11 0.50
C TYR A 45 24.18 -0.18 0.93
N GLU A 46 25.14 0.18 0.07
CA GLU A 46 26.56 0.27 0.41
C GLU A 46 26.85 1.34 1.47
N ASN A 47 26.03 2.39 1.54
CA ASN A 47 26.20 3.52 2.46
C ASN A 47 25.19 3.54 3.61
N LEU A 48 24.50 2.43 3.88
CA LEU A 48 23.35 2.37 4.79
C LEU A 48 23.65 2.91 6.19
N ALA A 49 24.82 2.60 6.75
CA ALA A 49 25.22 3.03 8.09
C ALA A 49 25.39 4.55 8.17
N GLU A 50 26.00 5.15 7.16
CA GLU A 50 26.23 6.60 7.09
C GLU A 50 24.94 7.37 6.83
N VAL A 51 24.10 6.89 5.91
CA VAL A 51 22.78 7.46 5.64
C VAL A 51 21.93 7.49 6.91
N ARG A 52 21.94 6.40 7.68
CA ARG A 52 21.24 6.31 8.96
C ARG A 52 21.70 7.35 9.98
N GLN A 53 23.01 7.64 10.03
CA GLN A 53 23.56 8.66 10.94
C GLN A 53 23.17 10.10 10.56
N HIS A 54 22.98 10.36 9.25
CA HIS A 54 22.69 11.69 8.72
C HIS A 54 21.20 11.96 8.49
N THR A 55 20.36 10.94 8.57
CA THR A 55 18.92 11.07 8.39
C THR A 55 18.18 10.53 9.63
N SER A 56 17.28 9.56 9.46
CA SER A 56 16.62 8.87 10.56
C SER A 56 16.40 7.41 10.21
N ASP A 57 16.19 6.56 11.22
CA ASP A 57 15.86 5.15 11.02
C ASP A 57 14.63 5.01 10.11
N ARG A 58 13.59 5.84 10.33
CA ARG A 58 12.36 5.81 9.53
C ARG A 58 12.60 6.26 8.08
N ALA A 59 13.42 7.25 7.85
CA ALA A 59 13.80 7.68 6.49
C ALA A 59 14.49 6.56 5.71
N VAL A 60 15.40 5.84 6.37
CA VAL A 60 16.14 4.70 5.79
C VAL A 60 15.19 3.56 5.40
N ILE A 61 14.29 3.14 6.28
CA ILE A 61 13.37 2.04 5.96
C ILE A 61 12.32 2.44 4.92
N ARG A 62 11.92 3.72 4.85
CA ARG A 62 11.06 4.27 3.79
C ARG A 62 11.78 4.30 2.44
N ALA A 63 13.07 4.63 2.41
CA ALA A 63 13.88 4.53 1.20
C ALA A 63 14.02 3.06 0.72
N HIS A 64 14.25 2.13 1.64
CA HIS A 64 14.22 0.69 1.32
C HIS A 64 12.90 0.26 0.70
N HIS A 65 11.76 0.68 1.29
CA HIS A 65 10.45 0.44 0.71
C HIS A 65 10.37 0.96 -0.74
N PHE A 66 10.81 2.19 -0.99
CA PHE A 66 10.80 2.79 -2.34
C PHE A 66 11.54 1.92 -3.35
N PHE A 67 12.78 1.51 -3.06
CA PHE A 67 13.57 0.71 -3.99
C PHE A 67 12.96 -0.66 -4.26
N THR A 68 12.50 -1.34 -3.20
CA THR A 68 11.89 -2.67 -3.35
C THR A 68 10.53 -2.63 -4.03
N GLU A 69 9.71 -1.59 -3.81
CA GLU A 69 8.42 -1.44 -4.49
C GLU A 69 8.56 -1.10 -5.98
N ASN A 70 9.58 -0.35 -6.38
CA ASN A 70 9.84 -0.11 -7.80
C ASN A 70 10.07 -1.42 -8.57
N LEU A 71 10.84 -2.36 -8.01
CA LEU A 71 11.06 -3.67 -8.61
C LEU A 71 9.78 -4.51 -8.57
N ARG A 72 9.11 -4.54 -7.43
CA ARG A 72 7.87 -5.32 -7.25
C ARG A 72 6.76 -4.86 -8.19
N ALA A 73 6.63 -3.57 -8.45
CA ALA A 73 5.66 -3.05 -9.42
C ALA A 73 5.90 -3.60 -10.84
N GLN A 74 7.16 -3.75 -11.25
CA GLN A 74 7.51 -4.36 -12.54
C GLN A 74 7.17 -5.85 -12.55
N GLU A 75 7.49 -6.57 -11.47
CA GLU A 75 7.17 -8.00 -11.33
C GLU A 75 5.65 -8.25 -11.32
N ILE A 76 4.88 -7.40 -10.65
CA ILE A 76 3.40 -7.43 -10.66
C ILE A 76 2.88 -7.22 -12.09
N SER A 77 3.41 -6.22 -12.80
CA SER A 77 3.04 -5.97 -14.20
C SER A 77 3.33 -7.19 -15.09
N GLN A 78 4.46 -7.85 -14.87
CA GLN A 78 4.83 -9.04 -15.63
C GLN A 78 3.90 -10.23 -15.30
N ALA A 79 3.64 -10.49 -14.01
CA ALA A 79 2.71 -11.55 -13.59
C ALA A 79 1.32 -11.37 -14.20
N LEU A 80 0.82 -10.12 -14.27
CA LEU A 80 -0.47 -9.82 -14.91
C LEU A 80 -0.46 -10.09 -16.42
N LYS A 81 0.62 -9.75 -17.14
CA LYS A 81 0.78 -10.03 -18.57
C LYS A 81 0.82 -11.53 -18.85
N GLU A 82 1.47 -12.29 -17.97
CA GLU A 82 1.58 -13.74 -18.03
C GLU A 82 0.30 -14.46 -17.53
N LYS A 83 -0.66 -13.71 -16.99
CA LYS A 83 -1.87 -14.23 -16.32
C LYS A 83 -1.56 -15.16 -15.14
N ASP A 84 -0.40 -14.97 -14.52
CA ASP A 84 0.03 -15.70 -13.34
C ASP A 84 -0.59 -15.08 -12.08
N VAL A 85 -1.80 -15.54 -11.77
CA VAL A 85 -2.58 -15.02 -10.64
C VAL A 85 -1.93 -15.36 -9.31
N GLU A 86 -1.31 -16.52 -9.17
CA GLU A 86 -0.64 -16.93 -7.93
C GLU A 86 0.54 -16.02 -7.62
N ARG A 87 1.40 -15.80 -8.59
CA ARG A 87 2.53 -14.86 -8.48
C ARG A 87 2.05 -13.44 -8.20
N PHE A 88 1.01 -12.99 -8.88
CA PHE A 88 0.39 -11.68 -8.64
C PHE A 88 -0.06 -11.53 -7.18
N LEU A 89 -0.84 -12.46 -6.63
CA LEU A 89 -1.36 -12.41 -5.26
C LEU A 89 -0.21 -12.44 -4.23
N LYS A 90 0.81 -13.26 -4.47
CA LYS A 90 2.01 -13.30 -3.63
C LYS A 90 2.74 -11.95 -3.60
N LEU A 91 2.98 -11.35 -4.76
CA LEU A 91 3.64 -10.04 -4.87
C LEU A 91 2.79 -8.92 -4.24
N PHE A 92 1.47 -9.00 -4.39
CA PHE A 92 0.52 -8.07 -3.78
C PHE A 92 0.58 -8.13 -2.24
N SER A 93 0.62 -9.31 -1.65
CA SER A 93 0.79 -9.51 -0.21
C SER A 93 2.16 -9.01 0.28
N LEU A 94 3.24 -9.27 -0.47
CA LEU A 94 4.58 -8.75 -0.15
C LEU A 94 4.63 -7.22 -0.18
N SER A 95 3.91 -6.58 -1.10
CA SER A 95 3.74 -5.13 -1.16
C SER A 95 3.01 -4.61 0.10
N GLY A 96 1.93 -5.28 0.52
CA GLY A 96 1.23 -4.96 1.76
C GLY A 96 2.12 -5.06 3.00
N ARG A 97 2.90 -6.14 3.10
CA ARG A 97 3.88 -6.31 4.17
C ARG A 97 4.95 -5.21 4.16
N SER A 98 5.46 -4.85 2.99
CA SER A 98 6.43 -3.75 2.83
C SER A 98 5.85 -2.41 3.28
N SER A 99 4.59 -2.14 2.94
CA SER A 99 3.86 -0.96 3.43
C SER A 99 3.75 -0.94 4.95
N PHE A 100 3.43 -2.07 5.57
CA PHE A 100 3.31 -2.17 7.03
C PHE A 100 4.65 -1.99 7.74
N VAL A 101 5.67 -2.74 7.31
CA VAL A 101 6.95 -2.84 8.03
C VAL A 101 7.86 -1.64 7.73
N PHE A 102 7.95 -1.23 6.44
CA PHE A 102 8.96 -0.28 5.99
C PHE A 102 8.40 1.10 5.68
N LEU A 103 7.29 1.20 4.94
CA LEU A 103 6.67 2.50 4.70
C LEU A 103 6.02 3.07 5.96
N GLN A 104 5.48 2.19 6.81
CA GLN A 104 4.80 2.52 8.05
C GLN A 104 3.66 3.52 7.84
N ASN A 105 2.76 3.15 6.90
CA ASN A 105 1.60 3.95 6.55
C ASN A 105 0.26 3.27 6.90
N ILE A 106 0.24 2.37 7.89
CA ILE A 106 -0.99 1.65 8.26
C ILE A 106 -1.79 2.40 9.31
N TYR A 107 -1.11 3.04 10.26
CA TYR A 107 -1.71 3.88 11.30
C TYR A 107 -0.81 5.08 11.59
N PRO A 108 -1.37 6.20 12.08
CA PRO A 108 -0.60 7.40 12.35
C PRO A 108 0.28 7.23 13.59
N SER A 109 1.48 7.82 13.55
CA SER A 109 2.49 7.68 14.60
C SER A 109 2.05 8.30 15.94
N PHE A 110 1.18 9.29 15.90
CA PHE A 110 0.64 9.97 17.09
C PHE A 110 -0.51 9.23 17.77
N SER A 111 -1.08 8.19 17.14
CA SER A 111 -2.22 7.42 17.70
C SER A 111 -1.99 5.90 17.59
N PRO A 112 -0.98 5.35 18.28
CA PRO A 112 -0.61 3.95 18.11
C PRO A 112 -1.63 2.94 18.65
N LEU A 113 -2.60 3.39 19.45
CA LEU A 113 -3.67 2.53 19.98
C LEU A 113 -4.91 2.48 19.07
N SER A 114 -5.06 3.41 18.12
CA SER A 114 -6.15 3.42 17.16
C SER A 114 -5.65 2.91 15.80
N GLN A 115 -5.90 1.65 15.50
CA GLN A 115 -5.39 0.98 14.30
C GLN A 115 -6.49 0.26 13.51
N PRO A 116 -7.53 0.95 13.03
CA PRO A 116 -8.64 0.30 12.33
C PRO A 116 -8.19 -0.46 11.08
N ALA A 117 -7.23 0.07 10.32
CA ALA A 117 -6.68 -0.61 9.15
C ALA A 117 -5.92 -1.89 9.51
N SER A 118 -5.15 -1.89 10.62
CA SER A 118 -4.45 -3.10 11.09
C SER A 118 -5.44 -4.20 11.48
N VAL A 119 -6.54 -3.84 12.17
CA VAL A 119 -7.60 -4.78 12.53
C VAL A 119 -8.27 -5.35 11.28
N ALA A 120 -8.60 -4.50 10.31
CA ALA A 120 -9.21 -4.93 9.07
C ALA A 120 -8.29 -5.84 8.23
N LEU A 121 -6.99 -5.52 8.16
CA LEU A 121 -6.00 -6.38 7.49
C LEU A 121 -5.89 -7.74 8.16
N MET A 122 -5.75 -7.78 9.48
CA MET A 122 -5.71 -9.03 10.26
C MET A 122 -6.96 -9.88 10.02
N ALA A 123 -8.14 -9.28 10.06
CA ALA A 123 -9.40 -9.96 9.81
C ALA A 123 -9.49 -10.49 8.37
N ALA A 124 -9.10 -9.67 7.38
CA ALA A 124 -9.08 -10.08 5.97
C ALA A 124 -8.12 -11.25 5.73
N GLU A 125 -6.92 -11.23 6.28
CA GLU A 125 -5.96 -12.34 6.18
C GLU A 125 -6.52 -13.62 6.79
N HIS A 126 -7.14 -13.53 7.97
CA HIS A 126 -7.78 -14.66 8.64
C HIS A 126 -8.91 -15.26 7.80
N LEU A 127 -9.82 -14.44 7.28
CA LEU A 127 -10.96 -14.87 6.47
C LEU A 127 -10.53 -15.47 5.13
N LEU A 128 -9.48 -14.93 4.52
CA LEU A 128 -8.94 -15.45 3.25
C LEU A 128 -8.28 -16.83 3.40
N GLY A 129 -7.75 -17.17 4.57
CA GLY A 129 -7.09 -18.45 4.82
C GLY A 129 -5.98 -18.79 3.80
N GLY A 130 -5.28 -17.78 3.31
CA GLY A 130 -4.21 -17.92 2.30
C GLY A 130 -4.70 -18.03 0.84
N ARG A 131 -6.00 -17.98 0.57
CA ARG A 131 -6.58 -18.12 -0.78
C ARG A 131 -6.71 -16.82 -1.58
N GLY A 132 -6.34 -15.70 -0.99
CA GLY A 132 -6.41 -14.37 -1.60
C GLY A 132 -5.26 -13.50 -1.15
N ALA A 133 -5.42 -12.18 -1.25
CA ALA A 133 -4.42 -11.23 -0.81
C ALA A 133 -5.05 -9.91 -0.38
N CYS A 134 -4.48 -9.24 0.63
CA CYS A 134 -4.92 -7.92 1.04
C CYS A 134 -3.73 -7.00 1.34
N ARG A 135 -3.98 -5.71 1.29
CA ARG A 135 -3.04 -4.66 1.67
C ARG A 135 -3.76 -3.36 1.97
N ILE A 136 -3.04 -2.44 2.60
CA ILE A 136 -3.49 -1.06 2.67
C ILE A 136 -3.68 -0.48 1.27
N HIS A 137 -4.71 0.31 1.07
CA HIS A 137 -5.03 0.95 -0.20
C HIS A 137 -4.64 2.45 -0.18
N GLY A 138 -4.08 2.94 -1.28
CA GLY A 138 -3.71 4.35 -1.42
C GLY A 138 -2.63 4.81 -0.45
N GLY A 139 -2.80 6.01 0.09
CA GLY A 139 -1.85 6.65 1.00
C GLY A 139 -1.74 6.02 2.38
N GLY A 140 -2.70 5.22 2.78
CA GLY A 140 -2.72 4.54 4.06
C GLY A 140 -3.33 5.35 5.21
N PHE A 141 -2.82 5.11 6.41
CA PHE A 141 -3.17 5.78 7.68
C PHE A 141 -4.63 5.66 8.13
N GLY A 142 -5.39 4.67 7.62
CA GLY A 142 -6.71 4.37 8.17
C GLY A 142 -7.90 4.56 7.24
N GLY A 143 -7.68 4.75 5.93
CA GLY A 143 -8.78 4.91 4.97
C GLY A 143 -9.44 3.60 4.56
N THR A 144 -8.76 2.87 3.73
CA THR A 144 -9.27 1.65 3.12
C THR A 144 -8.21 0.58 2.99
N ILE A 145 -8.64 -0.67 2.96
CA ILE A 145 -7.81 -1.79 2.51
C ILE A 145 -8.34 -2.34 1.18
N GLN A 146 -7.44 -2.88 0.38
CA GLN A 146 -7.75 -3.54 -0.89
C GLN A 146 -7.58 -5.04 -0.72
N VAL A 147 -8.57 -5.80 -1.20
CA VAL A 147 -8.62 -7.26 -1.00
C VAL A 147 -8.99 -7.97 -2.30
N PHE A 148 -8.19 -8.95 -2.67
CA PHE A 148 -8.52 -9.92 -3.71
C PHE A 148 -9.09 -11.17 -3.06
N VAL A 149 -10.38 -11.43 -3.30
CA VAL A 149 -11.13 -12.54 -2.71
C VAL A 149 -11.54 -13.51 -3.81
N PRO A 150 -11.36 -14.84 -3.64
CA PRO A 150 -11.91 -15.83 -4.54
C PRO A 150 -13.44 -15.68 -4.66
N ASN A 151 -13.98 -15.94 -5.87
CA ASN A 151 -15.40 -15.73 -6.13
C ASN A 151 -16.32 -16.59 -5.25
N ASP A 152 -15.89 -17.80 -4.92
CA ASP A 152 -16.63 -18.74 -4.04
C ASP A 152 -16.68 -18.27 -2.58
N MET A 153 -15.81 -17.37 -2.15
CA MET A 153 -15.77 -16.82 -0.79
C MET A 153 -16.37 -15.41 -0.69
N ALA A 154 -16.66 -14.77 -1.82
CA ALA A 154 -16.91 -13.33 -1.89
C ALA A 154 -18.05 -12.86 -0.97
N GLN A 155 -19.19 -13.56 -0.98
CA GLN A 155 -20.35 -13.22 -0.16
C GLN A 155 -20.06 -13.38 1.34
N GLN A 156 -19.48 -14.53 1.72
CA GLN A 156 -19.14 -14.80 3.11
C GLN A 156 -18.10 -13.80 3.63
N PHE A 157 -17.06 -13.54 2.83
CA PHE A 157 -16.03 -12.56 3.17
C PHE A 157 -16.62 -11.20 3.49
N CYS A 158 -17.50 -10.68 2.61
CA CYS A 158 -18.16 -9.39 2.80
C CYS A 158 -18.98 -9.37 4.11
N THR A 159 -19.82 -10.39 4.32
CA THR A 159 -20.65 -10.49 5.52
C THR A 159 -19.82 -10.51 6.81
N GLU A 160 -18.72 -11.26 6.84
CA GLU A 160 -17.88 -11.35 8.03
C GLU A 160 -17.03 -10.07 8.25
N MET A 161 -16.54 -9.46 7.18
CA MET A 161 -15.80 -8.19 7.28
C MET A 161 -16.69 -7.07 7.81
N GLU A 162 -17.94 -6.96 7.34
CA GLU A 162 -18.86 -5.91 7.78
C GLU A 162 -19.27 -6.01 9.25
N LYS A 163 -19.20 -7.19 9.87
CA LYS A 163 -19.36 -7.33 11.33
C LYS A 163 -18.25 -6.62 12.10
N ILE A 164 -17.06 -6.46 11.50
CA ILE A 164 -15.86 -5.90 12.12
C ILE A 164 -15.73 -4.41 11.74
N THR A 165 -15.93 -4.08 10.47
CA THR A 165 -15.66 -2.74 9.89
C THR A 165 -16.93 -1.88 9.78
N GLY A 166 -18.11 -2.46 10.07
CA GLY A 166 -19.41 -1.80 10.00
C GLY A 166 -20.16 -2.09 8.70
N GLU A 167 -21.47 -1.94 8.77
CA GLU A 167 -22.36 -2.15 7.61
C GLU A 167 -21.96 -1.27 6.42
N HIS A 168 -22.09 -1.85 5.21
CA HIS A 168 -21.77 -1.21 3.94
C HIS A 168 -20.31 -0.75 3.81
N SER A 169 -19.39 -1.35 4.53
CA SER A 169 -17.95 -1.05 4.41
C SER A 169 -17.28 -1.79 3.25
N CYS A 170 -17.85 -2.89 2.76
CA CYS A 170 -17.29 -3.71 1.68
C CYS A 170 -17.83 -3.30 0.31
N HIS A 171 -16.97 -2.75 -0.54
CA HIS A 171 -17.33 -2.30 -1.88
C HIS A 171 -16.70 -3.23 -2.94
N LEU A 172 -17.54 -3.96 -3.67
CA LEU A 172 -17.08 -4.76 -4.80
C LEU A 172 -16.72 -3.84 -5.97
N LEU A 173 -15.49 -3.94 -6.46
CA LEU A 173 -15.01 -3.17 -7.60
C LEU A 173 -14.72 -4.06 -8.80
N SER A 174 -15.03 -3.55 -9.99
CA SER A 174 -14.61 -4.07 -11.27
C SER A 174 -13.54 -3.17 -11.86
N ILE A 175 -12.44 -3.76 -12.34
CA ILE A 175 -11.38 -3.01 -13.01
C ILE A 175 -11.87 -2.73 -14.43
N ARG A 176 -11.93 -1.44 -14.76
CA ARG A 176 -12.29 -0.97 -16.10
C ARG A 176 -11.24 -1.41 -17.13
N PRO A 177 -11.63 -1.90 -18.32
CA PRO A 177 -10.69 -2.41 -19.33
C PRO A 177 -9.86 -1.30 -20.01
N CYS A 178 -10.21 -0.04 -19.83
CA CYS A 178 -9.48 1.11 -20.38
C CYS A 178 -9.04 2.06 -19.28
N GLY A 179 -7.93 2.76 -19.50
CA GLY A 179 -7.39 3.80 -18.63
C GLY A 179 -8.15 5.12 -18.72
N GLY A 180 -7.43 6.24 -18.68
CA GLY A 180 -7.99 7.56 -18.94
C GLY A 180 -8.49 7.66 -20.39
N ILE A 181 -9.71 8.16 -20.59
CA ILE A 181 -10.30 8.41 -21.90
C ILE A 181 -10.72 9.86 -21.97
N GLU A 182 -10.54 10.47 -23.13
CA GLU A 182 -11.09 11.79 -23.44
C GLU A 182 -12.60 11.66 -23.68
N LEU A 183 -13.39 12.42 -22.96
CA LEU A 183 -14.82 12.54 -23.21
C LEU A 183 -15.00 13.64 -24.26
N MET A 184 -15.24 13.27 -25.52
CA MET A 184 -15.62 14.25 -26.52
C MET A 184 -16.98 14.87 -26.13
N GLN A 185 -16.99 16.20 -25.90
CA GLN A 185 -18.24 16.94 -25.85
C GLN A 185 -18.84 16.92 -27.26
N ASN A 186 -19.97 16.25 -27.43
CA ASN A 186 -20.81 16.46 -28.60
C ASN A 186 -21.25 17.93 -28.59
N GLN A 187 -20.61 18.78 -29.39
CA GLN A 187 -21.16 20.09 -29.72
C GLN A 187 -22.42 19.81 -30.54
N GLN A 188 -23.57 20.03 -29.92
CA GLN A 188 -24.84 20.25 -30.63
C GLN A 188 -24.92 21.70 -31.04
#